data_8d48376a2ea13e98db349a3cac36d312
#
_entry.id   8d48376a2ea13e98db349a3cac36d312
#
_cell.length_a   1.000
_cell.length_b   1.000
_cell.length_c   1.000
_cell.angle_alpha   90.00
_cell.angle_beta   90.00
_cell.angle_gamma   90.00
#
_symmetry.space_group_name_H-M   'P 1'
#
loop_
_entity.id
_entity.type
_entity.pdbx_description
1 polymer ?
#
loop_
_entity_poly.entity_id
_entity_poly.type
_entity_poly.pdbx_seq_one_letter_code
_entity_poly.pdbx_strand_id
1 'polypeptide(L)'
;MGRKIQVCALSLLGAFGYTTSAFAQAAEPAPVAAPAEAAPAPAPVAEPAPVAAPPAAPAPVAEPAPVAAPPATDLPAPTAFESFKIENKNGSATLKIGLLAQPQFEIIGSQGPGLTGASKNLFVRRTRLLVGGTLFKDFEYFFDTDSANLFKGDSGSPTAAAGTGTKSAPGIVVQDIIGTWKAYEDMIKVDAGYMLTPGAHNALQGAGTLYSLDYFSNTFNHSTQFNSTAGFNPAGRDAGAQLRGLLVDGHIEYRLGVFQGNRRPSSATEVAARNGFRYAGRLQINVLDPETGFFYAGSYLGKKKVLSFGAAYDFQSDYHHWAVDGFLDMPAGPGGVTAQVNFAKWNGGPFLNGLAKQTAIMGEVGYRLDAFPISPIVTFEQRKISDNDAKNTRIGGGLAYWPYGHTINLKAFYTHIANKPPMGDSRGYNQFNLQWQLYFY
;
A
#
# COMPACT_ATOMS: atom_id res chain seq x y z
N MET A 1 38.21 -27.73 -24.95
CA MET A 1 37.89 -28.48 -23.72
C MET A 1 36.47 -28.08 -23.28
N GLY A 2 35.49 -28.90 -23.65
CA GLY A 2 34.09 -28.64 -23.36
C GLY A 2 33.72 -29.13 -21.96
N ARG A 3 33.22 -28.25 -21.09
CA ARG A 3 32.59 -28.63 -19.83
C ARG A 3 31.11 -28.82 -20.07
N LYS A 4 30.62 -30.04 -19.94
CA LYS A 4 29.21 -30.38 -19.87
C LYS A 4 28.67 -29.93 -18.52
N ILE A 5 27.68 -29.06 -18.52
CA ILE A 5 26.91 -28.70 -17.33
C ILE A 5 25.82 -29.75 -17.15
N GLN A 6 25.90 -30.51 -16.07
CA GLN A 6 24.90 -31.48 -15.67
C GLN A 6 23.90 -30.76 -14.73
N VAL A 7 22.67 -30.58 -15.22
CA VAL A 7 21.58 -30.01 -14.45
C VAL A 7 20.96 -31.13 -13.61
N CYS A 8 21.15 -31.07 -12.30
CA CYS A 8 20.38 -31.89 -11.35
C CYS A 8 19.07 -31.18 -11.05
N ALA A 9 17.96 -31.70 -11.59
CA ALA A 9 16.62 -31.31 -11.20
C ALA A 9 16.27 -32.00 -9.86
N LEU A 10 16.08 -31.22 -8.81
CA LEU A 10 15.58 -31.72 -7.54
C LEU A 10 14.05 -31.61 -7.56
N SER A 11 13.39 -32.77 -7.73
CA SER A 11 11.91 -32.88 -7.64
C SER A 11 11.53 -33.01 -6.17
N LEU A 12 10.89 -31.96 -5.61
CA LEU A 12 10.18 -32.04 -4.34
C LEU A 12 8.69 -31.83 -4.63
N LEU A 13 7.98 -32.94 -4.87
CA LEU A 13 6.51 -32.99 -4.83
C LEU A 13 6.09 -33.41 -3.41
N GLY A 14 5.64 -32.46 -2.62
CA GLY A 14 4.90 -32.69 -1.39
C GLY A 14 3.44 -32.31 -1.60
N ALA A 15 2.54 -33.28 -1.46
CA ALA A 15 1.10 -33.11 -1.62
C ALA A 15 0.52 -32.23 -0.49
N PHE A 16 0.00 -31.06 -0.83
CA PHE A 16 -0.88 -30.30 0.06
C PHE A 16 -2.31 -30.41 -0.44
N GLY A 17 -3.16 -30.98 0.41
CA GLY A 17 -4.60 -31.05 0.17
C GLY A 17 -5.23 -29.66 0.20
N TYR A 18 -5.91 -29.29 -0.87
CA TYR A 18 -6.66 -28.05 -0.97
C TYR A 18 -8.06 -28.24 -0.39
N THR A 19 -8.39 -27.55 0.68
CA THR A 19 -9.78 -27.30 1.08
C THR A 19 -10.26 -26.02 0.42
N THR A 20 -11.15 -26.13 -0.54
CA THR A 20 -11.80 -25.00 -1.22
C THR A 20 -12.85 -24.39 -0.30
N SER A 21 -12.60 -23.20 0.23
CA SER A 21 -13.62 -22.35 0.84
C SER A 21 -14.23 -21.48 -0.25
N ALA A 22 -15.49 -21.74 -0.62
CA ALA A 22 -16.25 -20.93 -1.56
C ALA A 22 -16.59 -19.58 -0.93
N PHE A 23 -16.09 -18.49 -1.51
CA PHE A 23 -16.58 -17.14 -1.22
C PHE A 23 -17.78 -16.84 -2.10
N ALA A 24 -18.90 -16.54 -1.43
CA ALA A 24 -20.14 -16.18 -2.08
C ALA A 24 -20.00 -14.91 -2.92
N GLN A 25 -20.40 -15.02 -4.17
CA GLN A 25 -20.58 -13.93 -5.11
C GLN A 25 -21.76 -13.07 -4.63
N ALA A 26 -21.55 -11.75 -4.50
CA ALA A 26 -22.59 -10.82 -4.10
C ALA A 26 -23.72 -10.82 -5.13
N ALA A 27 -24.93 -11.18 -4.70
CA ALA A 27 -26.14 -11.13 -5.47
C ALA A 27 -26.57 -9.67 -5.71
N GLU A 28 -27.17 -9.43 -6.86
CA GLU A 28 -27.78 -8.17 -7.30
C GLU A 28 -28.91 -7.75 -6.35
N PRO A 29 -29.06 -6.47 -5.99
CA PRO A 29 -30.11 -6.04 -5.05
C PRO A 29 -31.49 -6.03 -5.75
N ALA A 30 -32.48 -6.58 -5.07
CA ALA A 30 -33.89 -6.56 -5.45
C ALA A 30 -34.47 -5.12 -5.45
N PRO A 31 -35.53 -4.85 -6.22
CA PRO A 31 -36.09 -3.52 -6.39
C PRO A 31 -36.76 -2.99 -5.12
N VAL A 32 -36.51 -1.71 -4.86
CA VAL A 32 -37.00 -0.97 -3.69
C VAL A 32 -38.49 -0.65 -3.84
N ALA A 33 -39.26 -0.91 -2.80
CA ALA A 33 -40.68 -0.53 -2.68
C ALA A 33 -40.86 0.99 -2.52
N ALA A 34 -42.00 1.49 -3.00
CA ALA A 34 -42.38 2.89 -3.07
C ALA A 34 -42.46 3.60 -1.70
N PRO A 35 -42.33 4.94 -1.67
CA PRO A 35 -42.22 5.69 -0.42
C PRO A 35 -43.56 5.91 0.27
N ALA A 36 -43.56 5.81 1.60
CA ALA A 36 -44.65 6.17 2.47
C ALA A 36 -44.74 7.69 2.68
N GLU A 37 -45.93 8.13 2.88
CA GLU A 37 -46.48 9.47 2.99
C GLU A 37 -45.81 10.41 4.05
N ALA A 38 -45.73 11.67 3.74
CA ALA A 38 -45.03 12.70 4.50
C ALA A 38 -45.75 13.04 5.80
N ALA A 39 -45.00 13.18 6.89
CA ALA A 39 -45.47 13.72 8.16
C ALA A 39 -45.48 15.29 8.15
N PRO A 40 -46.39 15.95 8.93
CA PRO A 40 -46.58 17.40 8.89
C PRO A 40 -45.43 18.19 9.51
N ALA A 41 -45.29 19.44 9.03
CA ALA A 41 -44.22 20.37 9.39
C ALA A 41 -44.30 20.86 10.86
N PRO A 42 -43.16 21.08 11.53
CA PRO A 42 -43.13 21.65 12.87
C PRO A 42 -43.42 23.17 12.91
N ALA A 43 -44.00 23.61 14.01
CA ALA A 43 -44.38 25.00 14.27
C ALA A 43 -43.15 25.93 14.40
N PRO A 44 -43.32 27.26 14.18
CA PRO A 44 -42.23 28.22 14.20
C PRO A 44 -41.65 28.43 15.59
N VAL A 45 -40.33 28.45 15.69
CA VAL A 45 -39.58 28.73 16.92
C VAL A 45 -39.53 30.23 17.17
N ALA A 46 -39.79 30.64 18.42
CA ALA A 46 -39.76 32.01 18.86
C ALA A 46 -38.34 32.61 18.84
N GLU A 47 -38.27 33.88 18.49
CA GLU A 47 -37.08 34.72 18.37
C GLU A 47 -36.36 34.90 19.72
N PRO A 48 -35.04 34.71 19.82
CA PRO A 48 -34.33 34.87 21.09
C PRO A 48 -34.10 36.33 21.45
N ALA A 49 -34.24 36.65 22.76
CA ALA A 49 -34.00 37.95 23.32
C ALA A 49 -32.55 38.46 23.18
N PRO A 50 -32.30 39.77 23.17
CA PRO A 50 -30.96 40.32 22.92
C PRO A 50 -29.96 39.97 24.04
N VAL A 51 -28.80 39.51 23.64
CA VAL A 51 -27.68 39.14 24.52
C VAL A 51 -27.00 40.41 25.07
N ALA A 52 -26.81 40.47 26.39
CA ALA A 52 -26.08 41.54 27.07
C ALA A 52 -24.61 41.60 26.63
N ALA A 53 -24.05 42.81 26.57
CA ALA A 53 -22.68 43.08 26.17
C ALA A 53 -21.66 42.39 27.10
N PRO A 54 -20.53 41.87 26.56
CA PRO A 54 -19.51 41.20 27.34
C PRO A 54 -18.73 42.16 28.26
N PRO A 55 -18.30 41.72 29.44
CA PRO A 55 -17.47 42.53 30.35
C PRO A 55 -16.08 42.78 29.77
N ALA A 56 -15.50 43.92 30.13
CA ALA A 56 -14.19 44.38 29.67
C ALA A 56 -13.07 43.37 29.96
N ALA A 57 -12.14 43.22 29.02
CA ALA A 57 -11.02 42.33 29.11
C ALA A 57 -10.09 42.65 30.29
N PRO A 58 -9.60 41.64 31.04
CA PRO A 58 -8.59 41.87 32.08
C PRO A 58 -7.24 42.29 31.48
N ALA A 59 -6.51 43.11 32.24
CA ALA A 59 -5.19 43.62 31.86
C ALA A 59 -4.19 42.47 31.59
N PRO A 60 -3.22 42.66 30.68
CA PRO A 60 -2.24 41.60 30.33
C PRO A 60 -1.40 41.20 31.54
N VAL A 61 -1.45 39.91 31.86
CA VAL A 61 -0.57 39.25 32.83
C VAL A 61 0.83 39.19 32.25
N ALA A 62 1.83 39.63 33.01
CA ALA A 62 3.24 39.58 32.63
C ALA A 62 3.63 38.14 32.26
N GLU A 63 4.28 38.01 31.12
CA GLU A 63 4.78 36.72 30.59
C GLU A 63 5.82 36.11 31.54
N PRO A 64 5.66 34.86 31.99
CA PRO A 64 6.67 34.23 32.87
C PRO A 64 7.96 34.03 32.08
N ALA A 65 9.10 34.31 32.72
CA ALA A 65 10.41 34.13 32.15
C ALA A 65 10.58 32.67 31.59
N PRO A 66 11.29 32.49 30.48
CA PRO A 66 11.46 31.17 29.87
C PRO A 66 12.12 30.22 30.86
N VAL A 67 11.42 29.15 31.21
CA VAL A 67 11.97 28.04 31.99
C VAL A 67 13.06 27.40 31.15
N ALA A 68 14.31 27.36 31.67
CA ALA A 68 15.41 26.67 31.01
C ALA A 68 15.01 25.23 30.69
N ALA A 69 15.15 24.83 29.41
CA ALA A 69 14.88 23.47 28.99
C ALA A 69 15.76 22.51 29.84
N PRO A 70 15.21 21.37 30.32
CA PRO A 70 16.01 20.38 31.00
C PRO A 70 17.12 19.90 30.05
N PRO A 71 18.33 19.59 30.57
CA PRO A 71 19.43 19.11 29.76
C PRO A 71 18.94 17.87 28.98
N ALA A 72 19.22 17.87 27.68
CA ALA A 72 18.96 16.72 26.83
C ALA A 72 19.66 15.50 27.45
N THR A 73 18.90 14.53 27.94
CA THR A 73 19.45 13.24 28.31
C THR A 73 19.97 12.62 27.02
N ASP A 74 21.30 12.45 26.93
CA ASP A 74 21.95 11.66 25.87
C ASP A 74 21.43 10.21 25.97
N LEU A 75 20.30 9.96 25.36
CA LEU A 75 19.88 8.60 25.08
C LEU A 75 20.89 8.04 24.06
N PRO A 76 21.54 6.90 24.37
CA PRO A 76 22.46 6.30 23.40
C PRO A 76 21.75 6.12 22.08
N ALA A 77 22.40 6.55 20.99
CA ALA A 77 21.86 6.38 19.65
C ALA A 77 21.51 4.90 19.47
N PRO A 78 20.29 4.58 19.02
CA PRO A 78 19.89 3.19 18.84
C PRO A 78 20.87 2.53 17.89
N THR A 79 21.52 1.46 18.35
CA THR A 79 22.38 0.62 17.52
C THR A 79 21.57 0.16 16.29
N ALA A 80 22.10 0.40 15.09
CA ALA A 80 21.45 -0.05 13.87
C ALA A 80 21.29 -1.57 13.95
N PHE A 81 20.06 -2.06 13.72
CA PHE A 81 19.80 -3.49 13.68
C PHE A 81 20.48 -4.07 12.45
N GLU A 82 21.36 -5.05 12.65
CA GLU A 82 21.94 -5.82 11.57
C GLU A 82 21.00 -6.95 11.17
N SER A 83 20.74 -7.11 9.86
CA SER A 83 19.90 -8.20 9.36
C SER A 83 20.55 -9.57 9.61
N PHE A 84 19.74 -10.60 9.88
CA PHE A 84 20.22 -11.97 9.98
C PHE A 84 20.74 -12.43 8.63
N LYS A 85 22.07 -12.53 8.51
CA LYS A 85 22.76 -12.95 7.29
C LYS A 85 23.64 -14.16 7.60
N ILE A 86 23.48 -15.21 6.82
CA ILE A 86 24.35 -16.40 6.80
C ILE A 86 25.11 -16.36 5.47
N GLU A 87 26.39 -16.63 5.53
CA GLU A 87 27.27 -16.69 4.37
C GLU A 87 28.02 -18.01 4.36
N ASN A 88 28.15 -18.65 3.20
CA ASN A 88 28.93 -19.86 3.07
C ASN A 88 30.44 -19.54 3.14
N LYS A 89 31.28 -20.57 3.41
CA LYS A 89 32.72 -20.41 3.69
C LYS A 89 33.51 -19.70 2.59
N ASN A 90 33.09 -19.77 1.35
CA ASN A 90 33.78 -19.14 0.20
C ASN A 90 33.10 -17.86 -0.30
N GLY A 91 32.10 -17.34 0.41
CA GLY A 91 31.41 -16.11 0.04
C GLY A 91 30.53 -16.19 -1.21
N SER A 92 30.36 -17.39 -1.79
CA SER A 92 29.61 -17.55 -3.04
C SER A 92 28.10 -17.57 -2.87
N ALA A 93 27.61 -17.69 -1.64
CA ALA A 93 26.17 -17.68 -1.35
C ALA A 93 25.88 -16.97 -0.03
N THR A 94 24.83 -16.18 -0.03
CA THR A 94 24.31 -15.54 1.18
C THR A 94 22.84 -15.87 1.36
N LEU A 95 22.40 -15.98 2.60
CA LEU A 95 21.01 -16.12 2.99
C LEU A 95 20.68 -15.03 4.01
N LYS A 96 19.63 -14.26 3.75
CA LYS A 96 19.02 -13.34 4.70
C LYS A 96 17.62 -13.83 5.07
N ILE A 97 17.27 -13.72 6.33
CA ILE A 97 15.94 -14.04 6.83
C ILE A 97 15.39 -12.80 7.54
N GLY A 98 14.15 -12.46 7.27
CA GLY A 98 13.47 -11.32 7.83
C GLY A 98 12.03 -11.60 8.21
N LEU A 99 11.46 -10.68 8.96
CA LEU A 99 10.08 -10.71 9.43
C LEU A 99 9.45 -9.33 9.30
N LEU A 100 8.20 -9.29 8.88
CA LEU A 100 7.32 -8.14 9.05
C LEU A 100 6.08 -8.58 9.81
N ALA A 101 5.82 -7.97 10.97
CA ALA A 101 4.59 -8.14 11.73
C ALA A 101 3.99 -6.77 12.06
N GLN A 102 2.69 -6.58 11.79
CA GLN A 102 1.96 -5.33 12.00
C GLN A 102 0.66 -5.56 12.78
N PRO A 103 0.69 -5.80 14.11
CA PRO A 103 -0.50 -5.76 14.94
C PRO A 103 -1.19 -4.39 14.84
N GLN A 104 -2.52 -4.41 14.70
CA GLN A 104 -3.31 -3.21 14.47
C GLN A 104 -4.62 -3.24 15.25
N PHE A 105 -4.90 -2.12 15.92
CA PHE A 105 -6.21 -1.79 16.44
C PHE A 105 -6.92 -0.84 15.49
N GLU A 106 -8.20 -1.10 15.22
CA GLU A 106 -9.01 -0.33 14.28
C GLU A 106 -10.37 -0.02 14.88
N ILE A 107 -10.83 1.22 14.72
CA ILE A 107 -12.21 1.63 14.96
C ILE A 107 -12.75 2.19 13.66
N ILE A 108 -13.85 1.64 13.14
CA ILE A 108 -14.52 2.12 11.93
C ILE A 108 -15.94 2.54 12.31
N GLY A 109 -16.29 3.78 12.02
CA GLY A 109 -17.66 4.28 12.13
C GLY A 109 -18.61 3.59 11.16
N SER A 110 -19.90 3.73 11.40
CA SER A 110 -20.95 3.13 10.59
C SER A 110 -20.79 3.44 9.10
N GLN A 111 -20.83 2.43 8.24
CA GLN A 111 -20.63 2.54 6.79
C GLN A 111 -21.93 2.49 5.97
N GLY A 112 -23.07 2.28 6.60
CA GLY A 112 -24.35 2.07 5.93
C GLY A 112 -25.49 2.95 6.43
N PRO A 113 -26.58 3.09 5.63
CA PRO A 113 -27.77 3.80 6.06
C PRO A 113 -28.44 3.08 7.22
N GLY A 114 -28.85 3.84 8.24
CA GLY A 114 -29.52 3.29 9.42
C GLY A 114 -28.62 2.51 10.38
N LEU A 115 -27.33 2.31 10.05
CA LEU A 115 -26.38 1.70 10.96
C LEU A 115 -25.87 2.75 11.96
N THR A 116 -25.83 2.39 13.22
CA THR A 116 -25.30 3.20 14.32
C THR A 116 -24.12 2.48 14.98
N GLY A 117 -23.26 3.27 15.65
CA GLY A 117 -22.13 2.73 16.38
C GLY A 117 -20.85 2.62 15.57
N ALA A 118 -19.89 1.89 16.09
CA ALA A 118 -18.57 1.70 15.45
C ALA A 118 -18.11 0.25 15.64
N SER A 119 -17.54 -0.32 14.59
CA SER A 119 -16.83 -1.59 14.62
C SER A 119 -15.44 -1.42 15.23
N LYS A 120 -15.01 -2.36 16.04
CA LYS A 120 -13.69 -2.39 16.68
C LYS A 120 -13.01 -3.71 16.35
N ASN A 121 -11.79 -3.65 15.85
CA ASN A 121 -10.98 -4.80 15.49
C ASN A 121 -9.61 -4.73 16.14
N LEU A 122 -9.11 -5.88 16.59
CA LEU A 122 -7.72 -6.10 16.96
C LEU A 122 -7.23 -7.31 16.15
N PHE A 123 -6.27 -7.10 15.27
CA PHE A 123 -5.83 -8.09 14.30
C PHE A 123 -4.38 -7.86 13.88
N VAL A 124 -3.80 -8.75 13.09
CA VAL A 124 -2.49 -8.51 12.49
C VAL A 124 -2.67 -8.13 11.02
N ARG A 125 -2.33 -6.89 10.68
CA ARG A 125 -2.52 -6.34 9.34
C ARG A 125 -1.66 -7.04 8.30
N ARG A 126 -0.39 -7.35 8.64
CA ARG A 126 0.54 -8.16 7.84
C ARG A 126 1.40 -9.03 8.71
N THR A 127 1.62 -10.24 8.22
CA THR A 127 2.62 -11.17 8.77
C THR A 127 3.37 -11.76 7.61
N ARG A 128 4.66 -11.39 7.46
CA ARG A 128 5.49 -11.82 6.34
C ARG A 128 6.76 -12.48 6.82
N LEU A 129 7.11 -13.60 6.21
CA LEU A 129 8.45 -14.17 6.26
C LEU A 129 9.17 -13.74 4.98
N LEU A 130 10.33 -13.10 5.14
CA LEU A 130 11.16 -12.65 4.04
C LEU A 130 12.42 -13.49 3.99
N VAL A 131 12.76 -14.01 2.83
CA VAL A 131 13.97 -14.78 2.60
C VAL A 131 14.62 -14.26 1.33
N GLY A 132 15.92 -14.02 1.35
CA GLY A 132 16.62 -13.59 0.14
C GLY A 132 18.11 -13.71 0.30
N GLY A 133 18.83 -13.36 -0.75
CA GLY A 133 20.28 -13.43 -0.73
C GLY A 133 20.89 -13.42 -2.12
N THR A 134 22.13 -13.88 -2.20
CA THR A 134 22.88 -13.96 -3.44
C THR A 134 23.36 -15.39 -3.66
N LEU A 135 23.39 -15.81 -4.93
CA LEU A 135 24.09 -17.01 -5.39
C LEU A 135 25.15 -16.56 -6.38
N PHE A 136 26.38 -16.88 -6.09
CA PHE A 136 27.52 -16.25 -6.76
C PHE A 136 27.43 -14.72 -6.62
N LYS A 137 28.17 -13.94 -7.35
CA LYS A 137 28.08 -12.47 -7.27
C LYS A 137 26.99 -11.84 -8.14
N ASP A 138 26.50 -12.61 -9.12
CA ASP A 138 25.67 -12.09 -10.22
C ASP A 138 24.19 -12.49 -10.12
N PHE A 139 23.82 -13.36 -9.18
CA PHE A 139 22.43 -13.78 -8.99
C PHE A 139 21.93 -13.42 -7.61
N GLU A 140 20.79 -12.75 -7.56
CA GLU A 140 20.05 -12.46 -6.35
C GLU A 140 18.74 -13.26 -6.36
N TYR A 141 18.24 -13.60 -5.19
CA TYR A 141 16.92 -14.19 -5.05
C TYR A 141 16.16 -13.54 -3.90
N PHE A 142 14.86 -13.46 -4.05
CA PHE A 142 13.96 -12.97 -3.02
C PHE A 142 12.67 -13.78 -3.01
N PHE A 143 12.21 -14.11 -1.82
CA PHE A 143 10.96 -14.79 -1.55
C PHE A 143 10.30 -14.15 -0.34
N ASP A 144 9.02 -13.83 -0.44
CA ASP A 144 8.23 -13.51 0.73
C ASP A 144 6.84 -14.14 0.70
N THR A 145 6.30 -14.28 1.91
CA THR A 145 4.93 -14.73 2.14
C THR A 145 4.13 -13.56 2.73
N ASP A 146 2.80 -13.64 2.70
CA ASP A 146 1.94 -12.76 3.49
C ASP A 146 0.76 -13.53 4.08
N SER A 147 0.38 -13.15 5.30
CA SER A 147 -0.90 -13.47 5.90
C SER A 147 -1.57 -12.16 6.28
N ALA A 148 -2.34 -11.62 5.33
CA ALA A 148 -2.93 -10.29 5.48
C ALA A 148 -4.22 -10.35 6.32
N ASN A 149 -4.41 -9.35 7.20
CA ASN A 149 -5.59 -9.19 8.04
C ASN A 149 -5.91 -10.43 8.91
N LEU A 150 -4.86 -11.07 9.44
CA LEU A 150 -4.97 -12.29 10.25
C LEU A 150 -5.88 -12.06 11.46
N PHE A 151 -6.95 -12.84 11.57
CA PHE A 151 -7.99 -12.76 12.60
C PHE A 151 -8.81 -11.46 12.62
N LYS A 152 -8.80 -10.66 11.55
CA LYS A 152 -9.69 -9.49 11.46
C LYS A 152 -11.15 -9.95 11.45
N GLY A 153 -11.95 -9.37 12.33
CA GLY A 153 -13.40 -9.57 12.35
C GLY A 153 -14.08 -8.75 11.24
N ASP A 154 -15.34 -9.10 10.95
CA ASP A 154 -16.17 -8.31 10.04
C ASP A 154 -16.32 -6.88 10.55
N SER A 155 -16.06 -5.91 9.67
CA SER A 155 -16.10 -4.48 10.00
C SER A 155 -17.50 -3.88 9.86
N GLY A 156 -18.55 -4.62 10.24
CA GLY A 156 -19.92 -4.09 10.26
C GLY A 156 -20.51 -3.82 8.89
N SER A 157 -20.24 -4.70 7.92
CA SER A 157 -20.96 -4.72 6.65
C SER A 157 -22.45 -4.96 6.91
N PRO A 158 -23.38 -4.20 6.30
CA PRO A 158 -24.82 -4.43 6.46
C PRO A 158 -25.30 -5.79 5.93
N THR A 159 -24.44 -6.53 5.24
CA THR A 159 -24.71 -7.87 4.71
C THR A 159 -24.28 -9.01 5.65
N ALA A 160 -23.57 -8.72 6.74
CA ALA A 160 -23.30 -9.73 7.75
C ALA A 160 -24.59 -10.06 8.51
N ALA A 161 -25.04 -11.32 8.42
CA ALA A 161 -26.20 -11.78 9.20
C ALA A 161 -25.91 -11.56 10.69
N ALA A 162 -26.87 -10.96 11.40
CA ALA A 162 -26.72 -10.68 12.83
C ALA A 162 -26.42 -12.00 13.58
N GLY A 163 -25.31 -12.02 14.32
CA GLY A 163 -24.90 -13.16 15.15
C GLY A 163 -23.87 -14.12 14.55
N THR A 164 -23.48 -13.97 13.29
CA THR A 164 -22.39 -14.76 12.68
C THR A 164 -21.09 -13.94 12.62
N GLY A 165 -20.49 -13.65 13.76
CA GLY A 165 -19.17 -13.00 13.80
C GLY A 165 -18.10 -13.92 13.23
N THR A 166 -17.66 -13.67 12.00
CA THR A 166 -16.57 -14.38 11.38
C THR A 166 -15.27 -13.61 11.52
N LYS A 167 -14.16 -14.32 11.67
CA LYS A 167 -12.81 -13.75 11.59
C LYS A 167 -12.17 -14.23 10.30
N SER A 168 -11.31 -13.39 9.72
CA SER A 168 -10.48 -13.80 8.59
C SER A 168 -9.68 -15.04 8.94
N ALA A 169 -9.82 -16.09 8.13
CA ALA A 169 -9.07 -17.31 8.34
C ALA A 169 -7.57 -17.06 8.16
N PRO A 170 -6.70 -17.72 8.95
CA PRO A 170 -5.28 -17.70 8.70
C PRO A 170 -4.99 -18.38 7.37
N GLY A 171 -4.35 -17.67 6.47
CA GLY A 171 -3.89 -18.20 5.19
C GLY A 171 -2.51 -17.61 4.90
N ILE A 172 -1.54 -18.47 4.59
CA ILE A 172 -0.22 -18.03 4.15
C ILE A 172 -0.16 -18.17 2.64
N VAL A 173 0.20 -17.11 1.98
CA VAL A 173 0.35 -17.07 0.53
C VAL A 173 1.75 -16.63 0.15
N VAL A 174 2.24 -17.12 -0.97
CA VAL A 174 3.45 -16.62 -1.60
C VAL A 174 3.13 -15.27 -2.21
N GLN A 175 3.84 -14.23 -1.77
CA GLN A 175 3.64 -12.88 -2.27
C GLN A 175 4.62 -12.52 -3.37
N ASP A 176 5.89 -12.80 -3.19
CA ASP A 176 6.92 -12.62 -4.21
C ASP A 176 7.84 -13.86 -4.28
N ILE A 177 8.25 -14.20 -5.48
CA ILE A 177 9.29 -15.18 -5.80
C ILE A 177 10.08 -14.63 -6.99
N ILE A 178 11.28 -14.13 -6.75
CA ILE A 178 12.05 -13.40 -7.74
C ILE A 178 13.47 -13.94 -7.80
N GLY A 179 13.90 -14.30 -9.00
CA GLY A 179 15.32 -14.48 -9.33
C GLY A 179 15.79 -13.28 -10.14
N THR A 180 16.88 -12.66 -9.74
CA THR A 180 17.50 -11.53 -10.43
C THR A 180 18.88 -11.90 -10.93
N TRP A 181 19.11 -11.80 -12.22
CA TRP A 181 20.43 -11.87 -12.81
C TRP A 181 20.97 -10.45 -13.06
N LYS A 182 22.10 -10.14 -12.45
CA LYS A 182 22.86 -8.91 -12.70
C LYS A 182 23.77 -9.12 -13.91
N ALA A 183 23.21 -8.90 -15.10
CA ALA A 183 23.92 -9.14 -16.35
C ALA A 183 25.06 -8.13 -16.58
N TYR A 184 24.87 -6.88 -16.12
CA TYR A 184 25.89 -5.85 -16.16
C TYR A 184 25.69 -4.84 -15.02
N GLU A 185 26.37 -5.09 -13.89
CA GLU A 185 26.31 -4.27 -12.67
C GLU A 185 24.89 -3.84 -12.30
N ASP A 186 24.67 -2.55 -12.03
CA ASP A 186 23.33 -2.00 -11.78
C ASP A 186 22.63 -1.52 -13.05
N MET A 187 23.33 -1.51 -14.20
CA MET A 187 22.78 -1.01 -15.46
C MET A 187 21.81 -1.99 -16.12
N ILE A 188 22.07 -3.31 -16.01
CA ILE A 188 21.25 -4.32 -16.67
C ILE A 188 21.00 -5.48 -15.68
N LYS A 189 19.77 -5.56 -15.21
CA LYS A 189 19.26 -6.66 -14.37
C LYS A 189 18.06 -7.29 -15.04
N VAL A 190 18.02 -8.61 -15.01
CA VAL A 190 16.86 -9.39 -15.49
C VAL A 190 16.23 -10.06 -14.29
N ASP A 191 15.01 -9.68 -13.97
CA ASP A 191 14.19 -10.34 -12.94
C ASP A 191 13.23 -11.32 -13.62
N ALA A 192 13.03 -12.49 -13.01
CA ALA A 192 12.05 -13.46 -13.45
C ALA A 192 11.37 -14.12 -12.25
N GLY A 193 10.06 -14.35 -12.36
CA GLY A 193 9.27 -14.97 -11.31
C GLY A 193 7.90 -14.36 -11.13
N TYR A 194 7.40 -14.40 -9.91
CA TYR A 194 6.15 -13.75 -9.48
C TYR A 194 6.50 -12.50 -8.68
N MET A 195 6.14 -11.33 -9.18
CA MET A 195 6.68 -10.07 -8.69
C MET A 195 5.76 -8.88 -8.91
N LEU A 196 6.05 -7.74 -8.26
CA LEU A 196 5.40 -6.47 -8.56
C LEU A 196 5.66 -6.08 -10.02
N THR A 197 4.57 -5.74 -10.73
CA THR A 197 4.66 -5.15 -12.07
C THR A 197 5.04 -3.66 -11.98
N PRO A 198 5.76 -3.11 -12.96
CA PRO A 198 6.05 -1.67 -13.01
C PRO A 198 4.77 -0.83 -12.87
N GLY A 199 4.77 0.11 -11.95
CA GLY A 199 3.62 0.96 -11.62
C GLY A 199 4.04 2.29 -11.02
N ALA A 200 3.11 3.03 -10.39
CA ALA A 200 3.41 4.24 -9.64
C ALA A 200 4.31 3.95 -8.43
N HIS A 201 5.03 4.97 -7.96
CA HIS A 201 6.00 4.84 -6.86
C HIS A 201 5.39 4.16 -5.62
N ASN A 202 4.20 4.58 -5.16
CA ASN A 202 3.54 3.97 -4.00
C ASN A 202 3.23 2.48 -4.20
N ALA A 203 2.90 2.05 -5.42
CA ALA A 203 2.62 0.64 -5.73
C ALA A 203 3.87 -0.24 -5.68
N LEU A 204 5.06 0.34 -5.78
CA LEU A 204 6.35 -0.35 -5.76
C LEU A 204 7.07 -0.26 -4.39
N GLN A 205 6.47 0.40 -3.40
CA GLN A 205 7.06 0.53 -2.06
C GLN A 205 7.03 -0.78 -1.28
N GLY A 206 8.06 -1.01 -0.48
CA GLY A 206 8.11 -2.10 0.49
C GLY A 206 7.20 -1.82 1.71
N ALA A 207 6.35 -2.77 2.08
CA ALA A 207 5.38 -2.60 3.17
C ALA A 207 6.02 -2.26 4.54
N GLY A 208 7.24 -2.73 4.79
CA GLY A 208 7.98 -2.44 6.02
C GLY A 208 8.54 -1.02 6.11
N THR A 209 8.54 -0.27 4.99
CA THR A 209 9.11 1.08 4.91
C THR A 209 8.09 2.19 4.66
N LEU A 210 6.80 1.88 4.63
CA LEU A 210 5.74 2.87 4.44
C LEU A 210 5.83 4.00 5.48
N TYR A 211 5.65 5.23 5.04
CA TYR A 211 5.70 6.39 5.91
C TYR A 211 4.41 6.56 6.69
N SER A 212 3.26 6.61 6.01
CA SER A 212 1.95 6.53 6.66
C SER A 212 1.60 5.09 7.05
N LEU A 213 0.34 4.87 7.38
CA LEU A 213 -0.14 3.61 7.95
C LEU A 213 -0.08 2.44 6.96
N ASP A 214 -0.49 2.67 5.72
CA ASP A 214 -0.68 1.64 4.71
C ASP A 214 -0.54 2.21 3.29
N TYR A 215 -0.59 1.34 2.28
CA TYR A 215 -0.72 1.75 0.89
C TYR A 215 -2.02 2.53 0.65
N PHE A 216 -1.98 3.42 -0.32
CA PHE A 216 -3.18 4.15 -0.73
C PHE A 216 -4.09 3.24 -1.54
N SER A 217 -5.23 2.90 -0.95
CA SER A 217 -6.10 1.83 -1.44
C SER A 217 -6.68 2.12 -2.83
N ASN A 218 -6.94 3.39 -3.15
CA ASN A 218 -7.51 3.78 -4.44
C ASN A 218 -6.48 3.77 -5.57
N THR A 219 -5.17 3.90 -5.27
CA THR A 219 -4.11 3.83 -6.27
C THR A 219 -3.52 2.43 -6.42
N PHE A 220 -3.55 1.63 -5.36
CA PHE A 220 -2.92 0.32 -5.30
C PHE A 220 -3.86 -0.84 -5.65
N ASN A 221 -5.10 -0.81 -5.17
CA ASN A 221 -6.01 -1.97 -5.26
C ASN A 221 -6.47 -2.30 -6.68
N HIS A 222 -6.37 -1.37 -7.65
CA HIS A 222 -6.85 -1.63 -9.00
C HIS A 222 -5.97 -2.58 -9.81
N SER A 223 -4.72 -2.75 -9.39
CA SER A 223 -3.84 -3.75 -9.98
C SER A 223 -4.25 -5.20 -9.68
N THR A 224 -5.16 -5.43 -8.73
CA THR A 224 -5.66 -6.76 -8.38
C THR A 224 -6.53 -7.40 -9.45
N GLN A 225 -7.05 -6.62 -10.40
CA GLN A 225 -7.94 -7.12 -11.47
C GLN A 225 -7.27 -8.15 -12.39
N PHE A 226 -5.94 -8.18 -12.46
CA PHE A 226 -5.21 -9.14 -13.27
C PHE A 226 -5.17 -10.54 -12.66
N ASN A 227 -5.40 -10.67 -11.40
CA ASN A 227 -5.24 -11.91 -10.66
C ASN A 227 -6.58 -12.42 -10.12
N SER A 228 -7.64 -12.41 -10.89
CA SER A 228 -8.99 -12.80 -10.47
C SER A 228 -9.19 -14.32 -10.33
N THR A 229 -8.19 -15.07 -9.88
CA THR A 229 -8.41 -16.45 -9.48
C THR A 229 -9.15 -16.48 -8.15
N ALA A 230 -10.07 -17.45 -7.99
CA ALA A 230 -10.69 -17.71 -6.71
C ALA A 230 -9.60 -17.99 -5.68
N GLY A 231 -9.47 -17.13 -4.70
CA GLY A 231 -8.45 -17.23 -3.68
C GLY A 231 -7.71 -15.92 -3.45
N PHE A 232 -6.61 -16.01 -2.78
CA PHE A 232 -5.78 -14.88 -2.43
C PHE A 232 -4.99 -14.36 -3.64
N ASN A 233 -4.95 -13.05 -3.75
CA ASN A 233 -4.32 -12.37 -4.85
C ASN A 233 -3.49 -11.19 -4.36
N PRO A 234 -2.15 -11.31 -4.30
CA PRO A 234 -1.28 -10.21 -3.92
C PRO A 234 -1.41 -9.05 -4.91
N ALA A 235 -1.87 -7.91 -4.41
CA ALA A 235 -2.06 -6.72 -5.22
C ALA A 235 -0.77 -6.32 -5.96
N GLY A 236 -0.91 -5.99 -7.24
CA GLY A 236 0.17 -5.48 -8.07
C GLY A 236 1.17 -6.51 -8.57
N ARG A 237 0.97 -7.81 -8.31
CA ARG A 237 1.89 -8.87 -8.74
C ARG A 237 1.39 -9.61 -9.96
N ASP A 238 2.35 -10.12 -10.72
CA ASP A 238 2.08 -11.00 -11.84
C ASP A 238 3.31 -11.90 -12.10
N ALA A 239 3.10 -13.04 -12.74
CA ALA A 239 4.18 -13.93 -13.16
C ALA A 239 4.76 -13.44 -14.49
N GLY A 240 6.09 -13.31 -14.57
CA GLY A 240 6.71 -12.80 -15.78
C GLY A 240 8.21 -12.57 -15.65
N ALA A 241 8.72 -11.73 -16.52
CA ALA A 241 10.09 -11.25 -16.51
C ALA A 241 10.15 -9.76 -16.81
N GLN A 242 11.12 -9.08 -16.22
CA GLN A 242 11.39 -7.67 -16.50
C GLN A 242 12.89 -7.42 -16.63
N LEU A 243 13.20 -6.49 -17.50
CA LEU A 243 14.50 -5.85 -17.60
C LEU A 243 14.45 -4.54 -16.82
N ARG A 244 15.40 -4.32 -15.90
CA ARG A 244 15.54 -3.07 -15.18
C ARG A 244 16.98 -2.68 -14.99
N GLY A 245 17.20 -1.40 -14.71
CA GLY A 245 18.54 -0.91 -14.42
C GLY A 245 18.59 0.58 -14.17
N LEU A 246 19.79 1.02 -13.83
CA LEU A 246 20.16 2.41 -13.57
C LEU A 246 21.15 2.87 -14.62
N LEU A 247 20.85 3.98 -15.27
CA LEU A 247 21.68 4.62 -16.27
C LEU A 247 22.11 6.02 -15.78
N VAL A 248 23.17 6.55 -16.39
CA VAL A 248 23.67 7.92 -16.13
C VAL A 248 23.91 8.10 -14.62
N ASP A 249 24.78 7.27 -14.05
CA ASP A 249 25.15 7.29 -12.62
C ASP A 249 23.93 7.19 -11.66
N GLY A 250 22.89 6.46 -12.09
CA GLY A 250 21.67 6.26 -11.31
C GLY A 250 20.59 7.32 -11.49
N HIS A 251 20.85 8.37 -12.29
CA HIS A 251 19.85 9.43 -12.53
C HIS A 251 18.64 8.97 -13.35
N ILE A 252 18.78 7.90 -14.13
CA ILE A 252 17.67 7.33 -14.90
C ILE A 252 17.49 5.87 -14.49
N GLU A 253 16.31 5.53 -13.98
CA GLU A 253 15.88 4.14 -13.76
C GLU A 253 14.87 3.74 -14.82
N TYR A 254 15.01 2.53 -15.35
CA TYR A 254 14.05 1.94 -16.26
C TYR A 254 13.64 0.54 -15.81
N ARG A 255 12.37 0.19 -16.07
CA ARG A 255 11.80 -1.14 -15.89
C ARG A 255 10.91 -1.46 -17.09
N LEU A 256 11.13 -2.58 -17.75
CA LEU A 256 10.36 -3.04 -18.91
C LEU A 256 10.04 -4.51 -18.71
N GLY A 257 8.75 -4.86 -18.61
CA GLY A 257 8.35 -6.22 -18.26
C GLY A 257 7.30 -6.80 -19.19
N VAL A 258 7.33 -8.12 -19.28
CA VAL A 258 6.34 -8.99 -19.94
C VAL A 258 5.80 -9.95 -18.90
N PHE A 259 4.50 -9.97 -18.74
CA PHE A 259 3.81 -10.72 -17.69
C PHE A 259 2.69 -11.59 -18.26
N GLN A 260 2.27 -12.58 -17.46
CA GLN A 260 1.17 -13.47 -17.81
C GLN A 260 -0.12 -12.72 -18.13
N GLY A 261 -0.48 -11.74 -17.31
CA GLY A 261 -1.70 -10.98 -17.44
C GLY A 261 -2.97 -11.79 -17.18
N ASN A 262 -4.11 -11.22 -17.58
CA ASN A 262 -5.40 -11.88 -17.48
C ASN A 262 -5.59 -12.84 -18.67
N ARG A 263 -6.15 -14.03 -18.41
CA ARG A 263 -6.39 -15.11 -19.40
C ARG A 263 -7.89 -15.38 -19.54
N ARG A 264 -8.66 -14.36 -19.87
CA ARG A 264 -10.10 -14.49 -20.12
C ARG A 264 -10.37 -14.67 -21.61
N PRO A 265 -11.22 -15.60 -22.01
CA PRO A 265 -11.72 -15.64 -23.40
C PRO A 265 -12.61 -14.41 -23.63
N SER A 266 -12.57 -13.85 -24.84
CA SER A 266 -13.48 -12.76 -25.25
C SER A 266 -14.88 -13.28 -25.59
N SER A 267 -15.02 -14.58 -25.83
CA SER A 267 -16.28 -15.29 -26.08
C SER A 267 -16.25 -16.71 -25.49
N ALA A 268 -17.42 -17.36 -25.41
CA ALA A 268 -17.52 -18.74 -24.91
C ALA A 268 -16.76 -19.76 -25.78
N THR A 269 -16.45 -19.42 -27.03
CA THR A 269 -15.73 -20.28 -27.97
C THR A 269 -14.25 -19.97 -28.11
N GLU A 270 -13.77 -18.91 -27.48
CA GLU A 270 -12.36 -18.50 -27.54
C GLU A 270 -11.56 -19.11 -26.41
N VAL A 271 -10.37 -19.61 -26.74
CA VAL A 271 -9.43 -20.17 -25.73
C VAL A 271 -8.71 -19.04 -25.00
N ALA A 272 -8.83 -18.98 -23.69
CA ALA A 272 -8.19 -17.96 -22.85
C ALA A 272 -6.67 -17.87 -23.02
N ALA A 273 -6.00 -18.99 -23.32
CA ALA A 273 -4.57 -19.03 -23.58
C ALA A 273 -4.12 -18.27 -24.85
N ARG A 274 -5.05 -17.91 -25.74
CA ARG A 274 -4.76 -17.09 -26.91
C ARG A 274 -4.63 -15.60 -26.63
N ASN A 275 -5.04 -15.15 -25.44
CA ASN A 275 -4.84 -13.75 -25.06
C ASN A 275 -3.35 -13.41 -25.09
N GLY A 276 -3.00 -12.22 -25.57
CA GLY A 276 -1.64 -11.71 -25.54
C GLY A 276 -1.10 -11.54 -24.10
N PHE A 277 0.19 -11.38 -23.98
CA PHE A 277 0.82 -11.06 -22.71
C PHE A 277 0.48 -9.62 -22.27
N ARG A 278 0.62 -9.36 -20.97
CA ARG A 278 0.61 -8.03 -20.37
C ARG A 278 2.01 -7.44 -20.47
N TYR A 279 2.09 -6.17 -20.85
CA TYR A 279 3.34 -5.41 -20.93
C TYR A 279 3.26 -4.23 -19.99
N ALA A 280 4.27 -4.06 -19.16
CA ALA A 280 4.34 -2.94 -18.24
C ALA A 280 5.74 -2.34 -18.25
N GLY A 281 5.80 -1.01 -18.16
CA GLY A 281 7.05 -0.28 -18.12
C GLY A 281 6.99 0.91 -17.18
N ARG A 282 8.15 1.32 -16.66
CA ARG A 282 8.36 2.51 -15.85
C ARG A 282 9.67 3.17 -16.22
N LEU A 283 9.64 4.48 -16.25
CA LEU A 283 10.82 5.34 -16.29
C LEU A 283 10.79 6.25 -15.06
N GLN A 284 11.93 6.38 -14.38
CA GLN A 284 12.08 7.29 -13.24
C GLN A 284 13.34 8.15 -13.45
N ILE A 285 13.21 9.43 -13.18
CA ILE A 285 14.32 10.39 -13.13
C ILE A 285 14.61 10.66 -11.67
N ASN A 286 15.83 10.35 -11.23
CA ASN A 286 16.37 10.64 -9.91
C ASN A 286 17.16 11.95 -10.02
N VAL A 287 16.62 13.04 -9.50
CA VAL A 287 17.28 14.36 -9.53
C VAL A 287 18.41 14.43 -8.50
N LEU A 288 18.21 13.75 -7.38
CA LEU A 288 19.19 13.61 -6.29
C LEU A 288 19.64 12.14 -6.19
N ASP A 289 19.86 11.63 -4.96
CA ASP A 289 20.31 10.27 -4.75
C ASP A 289 19.35 9.23 -5.37
N PRO A 290 19.85 8.24 -6.13
CA PRO A 290 19.00 7.25 -6.79
C PRO A 290 18.39 6.26 -5.79
N GLU A 291 17.21 5.76 -6.11
CA GLU A 291 16.61 4.59 -5.47
C GLU A 291 17.05 3.33 -6.21
N THR A 292 17.75 2.42 -5.54
CA THR A 292 18.46 1.30 -6.20
C THR A 292 17.80 -0.06 -6.00
N GLY A 293 16.82 -0.16 -5.10
CA GLY A 293 16.18 -1.43 -4.74
C GLY A 293 15.15 -1.93 -5.76
N PHE A 294 14.79 -3.21 -5.68
CA PHE A 294 13.61 -3.72 -6.38
C PHE A 294 12.35 -3.04 -5.85
N PHE A 295 12.22 -2.95 -4.52
CA PHE A 295 11.17 -2.19 -3.84
C PHE A 295 11.69 -0.81 -3.47
N TYR A 296 10.87 0.23 -3.72
CA TYR A 296 11.16 1.57 -3.22
C TYR A 296 10.88 1.67 -1.72
N ALA A 297 11.52 2.61 -1.06
CA ALA A 297 11.15 2.96 0.30
C ALA A 297 9.95 3.91 0.32
N GLY A 298 9.06 3.73 1.31
CA GLY A 298 8.00 4.71 1.58
C GLY A 298 8.53 5.97 2.24
N SER A 299 9.65 5.86 2.97
CA SER A 299 10.43 6.96 3.50
C SER A 299 11.84 6.47 3.84
N TYR A 300 12.83 7.34 3.69
CA TYR A 300 14.19 7.18 4.22
C TYR A 300 14.34 7.87 5.59
N LEU A 301 13.25 8.42 6.13
CA LEU A 301 13.21 9.17 7.39
C LEU A 301 14.17 10.37 7.41
N GLY A 302 14.34 11.03 6.26
CA GLY A 302 15.26 12.16 6.10
C GLY A 302 16.75 11.79 6.11
N LYS A 303 17.10 10.51 6.03
CA LYS A 303 18.51 10.07 6.05
C LYS A 303 19.16 10.02 4.67
N LYS A 304 18.39 10.17 3.61
CA LYS A 304 18.83 10.17 2.22
C LYS A 304 18.27 11.40 1.52
N LYS A 305 18.94 11.91 0.50
CA LYS A 305 18.45 13.05 -0.28
C LYS A 305 17.84 12.52 -1.58
N VAL A 306 16.57 12.16 -1.56
CA VAL A 306 15.86 11.66 -2.73
C VAL A 306 14.91 12.73 -3.26
N LEU A 307 14.95 12.97 -4.55
CA LEU A 307 13.94 13.67 -5.33
C LEU A 307 13.81 12.93 -6.65
N SER A 308 12.68 12.31 -6.87
CA SER A 308 12.44 11.55 -8.09
C SER A 308 11.07 11.83 -8.70
N PHE A 309 10.99 11.67 -10.04
CA PHE A 309 9.77 11.76 -10.82
C PHE A 309 9.65 10.51 -11.68
N GLY A 310 8.50 9.87 -11.67
CA GLY A 310 8.27 8.62 -12.37
C GLY A 310 7.05 8.67 -13.28
N ALA A 311 7.09 7.85 -14.34
CA ALA A 311 5.97 7.56 -15.20
C ALA A 311 5.91 6.08 -15.50
N ALA A 312 4.71 5.50 -15.50
CA ALA A 312 4.47 4.09 -15.79
C ALA A 312 3.34 3.91 -16.80
N TYR A 313 3.46 2.88 -17.62
CA TYR A 313 2.44 2.45 -18.54
C TYR A 313 2.30 0.91 -18.50
N ASP A 314 1.07 0.42 -18.55
CA ASP A 314 0.73 -0.98 -18.42
C ASP A 314 -0.47 -1.29 -19.32
N PHE A 315 -0.37 -2.31 -20.16
CA PHE A 315 -1.42 -2.64 -21.09
C PHE A 315 -1.50 -4.14 -21.42
N GLN A 316 -2.71 -4.58 -21.73
CA GLN A 316 -3.00 -5.89 -22.31
C GLN A 316 -4.31 -5.81 -23.09
N SER A 317 -4.28 -6.10 -24.39
CA SER A 317 -5.45 -5.93 -25.26
C SER A 317 -6.02 -4.50 -25.15
N ASP A 318 -7.31 -4.35 -24.85
CA ASP A 318 -7.96 -3.04 -24.67
C ASP A 318 -7.76 -2.41 -23.29
N TYR A 319 -7.23 -3.18 -22.33
CA TYR A 319 -6.85 -2.62 -21.04
C TYR A 319 -5.62 -1.74 -21.18
N HIS A 320 -5.66 -0.60 -20.55
CA HIS A 320 -4.49 0.25 -20.34
C HIS A 320 -4.56 1.03 -19.03
N HIS A 321 -3.41 1.20 -18.45
CA HIS A 321 -3.17 2.00 -17.26
C HIS A 321 -1.94 2.87 -17.48
N TRP A 322 -1.98 4.11 -16.99
CA TRP A 322 -0.79 4.93 -16.88
C TRP A 322 -0.79 5.69 -15.56
N ALA A 323 0.40 5.96 -15.06
CA ALA A 323 0.61 6.70 -13.84
C ALA A 323 1.79 7.66 -13.98
N VAL A 324 1.73 8.75 -13.21
CA VAL A 324 2.86 9.65 -12.98
C VAL A 324 2.97 9.91 -11.49
N ASP A 325 4.18 10.10 -11.01
CA ASP A 325 4.45 10.29 -9.59
C ASP A 325 5.65 11.19 -9.33
N GLY A 326 5.72 11.73 -8.12
CA GLY A 326 6.87 12.42 -7.57
C GLY A 326 7.08 11.99 -6.12
N PHE A 327 8.32 11.82 -5.74
CA PHE A 327 8.73 11.43 -4.40
C PHE A 327 9.89 12.30 -3.91
N LEU A 328 9.79 12.78 -2.69
CA LEU A 328 10.80 13.57 -1.99
C LEU A 328 11.05 12.94 -0.60
N ASP A 329 12.31 12.72 -0.26
CA ASP A 329 12.74 12.43 1.11
C ASP A 329 14.12 13.03 1.33
N MET A 330 14.26 13.95 2.27
CA MET A 330 15.52 14.62 2.50
C MET A 330 15.64 15.21 3.91
N PRO A 331 16.88 15.40 4.41
CA PRO A 331 17.10 16.19 5.61
C PRO A 331 16.57 17.61 5.42
N ALA A 332 15.94 18.17 6.43
CA ALA A 332 15.41 19.53 6.43
C ALA A 332 15.46 20.12 7.84
N GLY A 333 16.34 21.11 8.09
CA GLY A 333 16.50 21.70 9.42
C GLY A 333 16.82 20.63 10.50
N PRO A 334 16.14 20.66 11.67
CA PRO A 334 16.35 19.69 12.76
C PRO A 334 15.57 18.38 12.56
N GLY A 335 15.41 17.94 11.32
CA GLY A 335 14.65 16.74 11.00
C GLY A 335 14.72 16.35 9.54
N GLY A 336 13.69 15.68 9.03
CA GLY A 336 13.57 15.26 7.65
C GLY A 336 12.16 15.39 7.11
N VAL A 337 12.01 15.82 5.88
CA VAL A 337 10.74 15.88 5.16
C VAL A 337 10.60 14.66 4.24
N THR A 338 9.41 14.06 4.25
CA THR A 338 9.00 13.06 3.26
C THR A 338 7.71 13.53 2.62
N ALA A 339 7.64 13.51 1.29
CA ALA A 339 6.43 13.84 0.53
C ALA A 339 6.32 12.97 -0.71
N GLN A 340 5.09 12.60 -1.08
CA GLN A 340 4.83 11.92 -2.36
C GLN A 340 3.48 12.34 -2.93
N VAL A 341 3.41 12.27 -4.25
CA VAL A 341 2.17 12.42 -5.01
C VAL A 341 2.15 11.39 -6.13
N ASN A 342 1.01 10.72 -6.31
CA ASN A 342 0.82 9.80 -7.44
C ASN A 342 -0.52 10.13 -8.09
N PHE A 343 -0.55 10.13 -9.41
CA PHE A 343 -1.75 10.20 -10.23
C PHE A 343 -1.78 9.00 -11.15
N ALA A 344 -2.93 8.34 -11.25
CA ALA A 344 -3.10 7.17 -12.08
C ALA A 344 -4.46 7.15 -12.79
N LYS A 345 -4.50 6.56 -13.98
CA LYS A 345 -5.71 6.38 -14.77
C LYS A 345 -5.77 4.95 -15.29
N TRP A 346 -6.94 4.33 -15.15
CA TRP A 346 -7.24 2.99 -15.63
C TRP A 346 -8.38 3.02 -16.61
N ASN A 347 -8.31 2.13 -17.59
CA ASN A 347 -9.40 1.78 -18.47
C ASN A 347 -9.34 0.28 -18.74
N GLY A 348 -10.32 -0.47 -18.25
CA GLY A 348 -10.38 -1.93 -18.43
C GLY A 348 -10.74 -2.32 -19.86
N GLY A 349 -11.43 -1.44 -20.58
CA GLY A 349 -11.98 -1.77 -21.89
C GLY A 349 -12.93 -2.98 -21.85
N PRO A 350 -13.27 -3.54 -22.99
CA PRO A 350 -14.00 -4.81 -23.09
C PRO A 350 -13.24 -6.00 -22.49
N PHE A 351 -11.91 -5.97 -22.52
CA PHE A 351 -11.07 -7.06 -22.02
C PHE A 351 -11.17 -7.24 -20.49
N LEU A 352 -11.19 -6.14 -19.73
CA LEU A 352 -11.40 -6.14 -18.28
C LEU A 352 -12.66 -5.35 -17.92
N ASN A 353 -13.81 -5.82 -18.38
CA ASN A 353 -15.11 -5.14 -18.25
C ASN A 353 -15.53 -4.85 -16.79
N GLY A 354 -14.98 -5.58 -15.81
CA GLY A 354 -15.14 -5.29 -14.38
C GLY A 354 -14.28 -4.12 -13.86
N LEU A 355 -13.37 -3.59 -14.68
CA LEU A 355 -12.52 -2.44 -14.32
C LEU A 355 -13.02 -1.19 -15.06
N ALA A 356 -13.91 -0.43 -14.43
CA ALA A 356 -14.44 0.80 -14.98
C ALA A 356 -13.33 1.83 -15.26
N LYS A 357 -13.55 2.69 -16.26
CA LYS A 357 -12.67 3.82 -16.54
C LYS A 357 -12.64 4.76 -15.34
N GLN A 358 -11.46 5.03 -14.78
CA GLN A 358 -11.32 5.75 -13.54
C GLN A 358 -9.97 6.46 -13.41
N THR A 359 -9.96 7.45 -12.55
CA THR A 359 -8.74 8.18 -12.14
C THR A 359 -8.59 8.11 -10.64
N ALA A 360 -7.34 8.09 -10.17
CA ALA A 360 -7.01 8.23 -8.76
C ALA A 360 -5.81 9.18 -8.59
N ILE A 361 -5.87 9.95 -7.53
CA ILE A 361 -4.77 10.81 -7.05
C ILE A 361 -4.56 10.54 -5.57
N MET A 362 -3.33 10.50 -5.14
CA MET A 362 -2.94 10.48 -3.74
C MET A 362 -1.83 11.47 -3.47
N GLY A 363 -1.76 11.95 -2.24
CA GLY A 363 -0.67 12.74 -1.70
C GLY A 363 -0.42 12.42 -0.24
N GLU A 364 0.82 12.46 0.13
CA GLU A 364 1.29 12.27 1.50
C GLU A 364 2.40 13.25 1.78
N VAL A 365 2.39 13.86 2.96
CA VAL A 365 3.47 14.72 3.42
C VAL A 365 3.62 14.60 4.93
N GLY A 366 4.84 14.60 5.41
CA GLY A 366 5.15 14.64 6.83
C GLY A 366 6.56 15.13 7.10
N TYR A 367 6.81 15.42 8.36
CA TYR A 367 8.09 15.93 8.83
C TYR A 367 8.54 15.16 10.07
N ARG A 368 9.68 14.50 10.03
CA ARG A 368 10.26 13.79 11.18
C ARG A 368 11.16 14.72 11.97
N LEU A 369 10.90 14.81 13.26
CA LEU A 369 11.76 15.52 14.21
C LEU A 369 12.94 14.63 14.64
N ASP A 370 14.16 15.16 14.65
CA ASP A 370 15.36 14.40 15.07
C ASP A 370 15.46 14.27 16.59
N ALA A 371 15.20 15.35 17.32
CA ALA A 371 15.30 15.36 18.79
C ALA A 371 14.30 14.40 19.46
N PHE A 372 13.15 14.21 18.85
CA PHE A 372 12.15 13.26 19.30
C PHE A 372 11.57 12.61 18.04
N PRO A 373 11.88 11.33 17.77
CA PRO A 373 11.63 10.71 16.45
C PRO A 373 10.13 10.48 16.19
N ILE A 374 9.37 11.56 16.10
CA ILE A 374 7.96 11.61 15.74
C ILE A 374 7.80 12.33 14.40
N SER A 375 6.87 11.83 13.60
CA SER A 375 6.41 12.46 12.36
C SER A 375 4.91 12.75 12.44
N PRO A 376 4.46 13.99 12.47
CA PRO A 376 3.13 14.35 11.98
C PRO A 376 3.08 14.10 10.46
N ILE A 377 1.99 13.45 10.01
CA ILE A 377 1.80 13.05 8.61
C ILE A 377 0.37 13.39 8.21
N VAL A 378 0.20 13.95 7.03
CA VAL A 378 -1.10 14.22 6.41
C VAL A 378 -1.20 13.46 5.10
N THR A 379 -2.36 12.89 4.83
CA THR A 379 -2.64 12.08 3.64
C THR A 379 -3.92 12.53 2.96
N PHE A 380 -3.91 12.50 1.64
CA PHE A 380 -5.07 12.72 0.80
C PHE A 380 -5.14 11.66 -0.27
N GLU A 381 -6.33 11.13 -0.53
CA GLU A 381 -6.56 10.17 -1.61
C GLU A 381 -7.95 10.40 -2.22
N GLN A 382 -8.03 10.36 -3.54
CA GLN A 382 -9.30 10.43 -4.23
C GLN A 382 -9.31 9.52 -5.44
N ARG A 383 -10.43 8.79 -5.61
CA ARG A 383 -10.75 8.03 -6.81
C ARG A 383 -12.06 8.53 -7.39
N LYS A 384 -12.10 8.70 -8.71
CA LYS A 384 -13.32 9.02 -9.48
C LYS A 384 -13.51 8.00 -10.58
N ILE A 385 -14.72 7.41 -10.68
CA ILE A 385 -15.14 6.55 -11.79
C ILE A 385 -15.78 7.44 -12.84
N SER A 386 -15.28 7.36 -14.09
CA SER A 386 -15.66 8.31 -15.14
C SER A 386 -17.08 8.08 -15.67
N ASP A 387 -17.54 6.82 -15.67
CA ASP A 387 -18.78 6.43 -16.34
C ASP A 387 -20.05 6.72 -15.52
N ASN A 388 -19.91 6.92 -14.19
CA ASN A 388 -21.05 7.07 -13.30
C ASN A 388 -20.85 8.09 -12.17
N ASP A 389 -19.77 8.89 -12.24
CA ASP A 389 -19.41 9.91 -11.25
C ASP A 389 -19.25 9.41 -9.80
N ALA A 390 -19.19 8.10 -9.59
CA ALA A 390 -18.89 7.54 -8.28
C ALA A 390 -17.50 8.01 -7.81
N LYS A 391 -17.42 8.41 -6.54
CA LYS A 391 -16.22 9.02 -5.98
C LYS A 391 -15.96 8.49 -4.57
N ASN A 392 -14.70 8.14 -4.30
CA ASN A 392 -14.21 7.87 -2.96
C ASN A 392 -13.11 8.88 -2.64
N THR A 393 -13.26 9.59 -1.53
CA THR A 393 -12.26 10.56 -1.05
C THR A 393 -11.88 10.17 0.36
N ARG A 394 -10.59 10.19 0.65
CA ARG A 394 -10.02 9.92 1.97
C ARG A 394 -9.08 11.06 2.35
N ILE A 395 -9.30 11.62 3.53
CA ILE A 395 -8.42 12.65 4.10
C ILE A 395 -8.01 12.13 5.47
N GLY A 396 -6.72 11.98 5.67
CA GLY A 396 -6.16 11.40 6.88
C GLY A 396 -5.07 12.25 7.48
N GLY A 397 -4.86 12.06 8.77
CA GLY A 397 -3.72 12.63 9.48
C GLY A 397 -3.36 11.74 10.65
N GLY A 398 -2.09 11.76 11.03
CA GLY A 398 -1.61 10.91 12.10
C GLY A 398 -0.24 11.29 12.60
N LEU A 399 0.19 10.51 13.58
CA LEU A 399 1.51 10.59 14.17
C LEU A 399 2.19 9.22 14.04
N ALA A 400 3.43 9.23 13.58
CA ALA A 400 4.29 8.05 13.58
C ALA A 400 5.48 8.28 14.51
N TYR A 401 5.69 7.36 15.45
CA TYR A 401 6.83 7.35 16.38
C TYR A 401 7.83 6.27 15.94
N TRP A 402 9.10 6.66 15.79
CA TRP A 402 10.16 5.86 15.18
C TRP A 402 11.34 5.58 16.14
N PRO A 403 11.14 4.90 17.28
CA PRO A 403 12.23 4.66 18.24
C PRO A 403 13.40 3.92 17.61
N TYR A 404 13.14 3.01 16.69
CA TYR A 404 14.16 2.26 15.95
C TYR A 404 13.91 2.32 14.43
N GLY A 405 13.47 3.49 13.93
CA GLY A 405 13.17 3.68 12.50
C GLY A 405 12.10 2.73 12.00
N HIS A 406 12.34 2.10 10.85
CA HIS A 406 11.40 1.13 10.27
C HIS A 406 11.37 -0.21 11.02
N THR A 407 12.42 -0.54 11.79
CA THR A 407 12.48 -1.81 12.52
C THR A 407 11.41 -1.90 13.58
N ILE A 408 11.25 -0.87 14.40
CA ILE A 408 10.18 -0.79 15.40
C ILE A 408 9.58 0.61 15.33
N ASN A 409 8.28 0.69 15.09
CA ASN A 409 7.55 1.94 15.09
C ASN A 409 6.09 1.76 15.53
N LEU A 410 5.48 2.88 15.90
CA LEU A 410 4.07 2.97 16.28
C LEU A 410 3.43 4.09 15.48
N LYS A 411 2.28 3.82 14.85
CA LYS A 411 1.56 4.76 14.01
C LYS A 411 0.12 4.88 14.47
N ALA A 412 -0.34 6.10 14.73
CA ALA A 412 -1.73 6.42 15.06
C ALA A 412 -2.30 7.34 13.99
N PHE A 413 -3.37 6.91 13.32
CA PHE A 413 -3.97 7.64 12.20
C PHE A 413 -5.48 7.75 12.34
N TYR A 414 -5.99 8.93 12.01
CA TYR A 414 -7.41 9.19 11.83
C TYR A 414 -7.68 9.54 10.37
N THR A 415 -8.69 8.93 9.78
CA THR A 415 -9.05 9.12 8.37
C THR A 415 -10.54 9.34 8.24
N HIS A 416 -10.94 10.42 7.59
CA HIS A 416 -12.30 10.65 7.12
C HIS A 416 -12.45 10.09 5.71
N ILE A 417 -13.45 9.25 5.49
CA ILE A 417 -13.72 8.57 4.21
C ILE A 417 -15.10 9.02 3.74
N ALA A 418 -15.15 9.70 2.59
CA ALA A 418 -16.36 10.12 1.93
C ALA A 418 -16.60 9.31 0.65
N ASN A 419 -17.73 8.62 0.59
CA ASN A 419 -18.17 7.85 -0.56
C ASN A 419 -19.38 8.55 -1.23
N LYS A 420 -19.25 8.84 -2.51
CA LYS A 420 -20.36 9.22 -3.39
C LYS A 420 -20.64 8.02 -4.30
N PRO A 421 -21.77 7.30 -4.11
CA PRO A 421 -22.17 6.21 -5.02
C PRO A 421 -22.62 6.78 -6.37
N PRO A 422 -22.81 5.94 -7.41
CA PRO A 422 -23.34 6.36 -8.71
C PRO A 422 -24.73 6.99 -8.62
N MET A 423 -25.55 6.51 -7.68
CA MET A 423 -26.88 7.02 -7.37
C MET A 423 -27.06 7.14 -5.87
N GLY A 424 -27.72 8.20 -5.43
CA GLY A 424 -27.99 8.49 -4.01
C GLY A 424 -26.99 9.46 -3.38
N ASP A 425 -27.17 9.69 -2.08
CA ASP A 425 -26.43 10.72 -1.35
C ASP A 425 -25.02 10.28 -0.99
N SER A 426 -24.14 11.26 -0.92
CA SER A 426 -22.78 11.07 -0.41
C SER A 426 -22.81 10.67 1.07
N ARG A 427 -21.97 9.73 1.45
CA ARG A 427 -21.86 9.23 2.82
C ARG A 427 -20.42 9.31 3.29
N GLY A 428 -20.25 9.70 4.55
CA GLY A 428 -18.96 9.75 5.20
C GLY A 428 -18.94 8.89 6.45
N TYR A 429 -17.76 8.34 6.74
CA TYR A 429 -17.47 7.68 8.01
C TYR A 429 -16.01 7.93 8.40
N ASN A 430 -15.73 7.70 9.67
CA ASN A 430 -14.41 7.94 10.22
C ASN A 430 -13.77 6.62 10.60
N GLN A 431 -12.46 6.57 10.47
CA GLN A 431 -11.64 5.42 10.84
C GLN A 431 -10.47 5.88 11.69
N PHE A 432 -10.24 5.22 12.81
CA PHE A 432 -9.03 5.36 13.62
C PHE A 432 -8.25 4.06 13.60
N ASN A 433 -6.94 4.17 13.44
CA ASN A 433 -6.03 3.03 13.45
C ASN A 433 -4.86 3.32 14.39
N LEU A 434 -4.48 2.32 15.17
CA LEU A 434 -3.22 2.27 15.90
C LEU A 434 -2.49 1.02 15.47
N GLN A 435 -1.31 1.16 14.86
CA GLN A 435 -0.51 0.05 14.35
C GLN A 435 0.88 0.08 14.98
N TRP A 436 1.29 -1.06 15.50
CA TRP A 436 2.68 -1.33 15.87
C TRP A 436 3.36 -2.14 14.77
N GLN A 437 4.64 -1.88 14.50
CA GLN A 437 5.43 -2.63 13.53
C GLN A 437 6.68 -3.21 14.16
N LEU A 438 6.94 -4.46 13.82
CA LEU A 438 8.25 -5.11 13.91
C LEU A 438 8.66 -5.49 12.49
N TYR A 439 9.80 -4.97 12.02
CA TYR A 439 10.34 -5.25 10.69
C TYR A 439 11.85 -5.34 10.70
N PHE A 440 12.38 -6.40 10.12
CA PHE A 440 13.81 -6.54 9.85
C PHE A 440 14.01 -7.44 8.62
N TYR A 441 15.00 -7.08 7.81
CA TYR A 441 15.42 -7.84 6.63
C TYR A 441 16.77 -7.33 6.07
#